data_3799b63fda6c5ad86d12d30232cd2ae3
#
_entry.id   3799b63fda6c5ad86d12d30232cd2ae3
#
_cell.length_a   1.000
_cell.length_b   1.000
_cell.length_c   1.000
_cell.angle_alpha   90.00
_cell.angle_beta   90.00
_cell.angle_gamma   90.00
#
_symmetry.space_group_name_H-M   'P 1'
#
loop_
_entity.id
_entity.type
_entity.pdbx_description
1 polymer ?
#
loop_
_entity_poly.entity_id
_entity_poly.type
_entity_poly.pdbx_seq_one_letter_code
_entity_poly.pdbx_strand_id
1 'polypeptide(L)'
;MKRVLITGGAGFIAHHLIGHILETTDWEIITLDRLDYSGNLNRLHDLMISFMPETKRRVKIVHHDLKAELNPLVRSEIGDVDYILHLAAGSHVDRSIDYPMEFVMDNVVGTCNILEFARLQPNLERFVYSVSYTHLRAHETRRY
;
A
#
# COMPACT_ATOMS: atom_id res chain seq x y z
N MET A 1 -12.58 -2.27 -16.62
CA MET A 1 -11.50 -1.42 -16.04
C MET A 1 -11.02 -2.14 -14.79
N LYS A 2 -9.72 -2.32 -14.63
CA LYS A 2 -9.15 -3.01 -13.46
C LYS A 2 -9.07 -2.07 -12.27
N ARG A 3 -9.14 -2.64 -11.06
CA ARG A 3 -9.03 -1.90 -9.80
C ARG A 3 -7.86 -2.42 -8.98
N VAL A 4 -7.02 -1.53 -8.51
CA VAL A 4 -5.84 -1.87 -7.70
C VAL A 4 -5.90 -1.18 -6.34
N LEU A 5 -5.73 -1.96 -5.27
CA LEU A 5 -5.49 -1.44 -3.93
C LEU A 5 -3.99 -1.31 -3.69
N ILE A 6 -3.56 -0.12 -3.29
CA ILE A 6 -2.16 0.17 -2.93
C ILE A 6 -2.13 0.61 -1.47
N THR A 7 -1.48 -0.17 -0.61
CA THR A 7 -1.31 0.22 0.79
C THR A 7 -0.03 1.06 0.95
N GLY A 8 -0.08 2.04 1.83
CA GLY A 8 1.03 2.99 2.02
C GLY A 8 1.17 4.00 0.89
N GLY A 9 0.05 4.38 0.23
CA GLY A 9 0.06 5.19 -0.99
C GLY A 9 0.61 6.60 -0.84
N ALA A 10 0.59 7.18 0.36
CA ALA A 10 1.23 8.46 0.68
C ALA A 10 2.73 8.32 0.98
N GLY A 11 3.28 7.09 0.92
CA GLY A 11 4.69 6.79 1.11
C GLY A 11 5.56 7.19 -0.09
N PHE A 12 6.89 7.19 0.12
CA PHE A 12 7.85 7.64 -0.90
C PHE A 12 7.85 6.78 -2.17
N ILE A 13 7.77 5.46 -2.05
CA ILE A 13 7.76 4.57 -3.23
C ILE A 13 6.38 4.55 -3.89
N ALA A 14 5.33 4.46 -3.07
CA ALA A 14 3.99 4.20 -3.57
C ALA A 14 3.42 5.35 -4.41
N HIS A 15 3.71 6.63 -4.09
CA HIS A 15 3.21 7.74 -4.91
C HIS A 15 3.80 7.74 -6.32
N HIS A 16 5.07 7.33 -6.51
CA HIS A 16 5.66 7.15 -7.84
C HIS A 16 5.00 5.98 -8.60
N LEU A 17 4.70 4.88 -7.90
CA LEU A 17 3.97 3.75 -8.49
C LEU A 17 2.56 4.16 -8.93
N ILE A 18 1.86 4.96 -8.13
CA ILE A 18 0.56 5.53 -8.49
C ILE A 18 0.68 6.36 -9.77
N GLY A 19 1.67 7.25 -9.86
CA GLY A 19 1.94 8.03 -11.07
C GLY A 19 2.14 7.15 -12.29
N HIS A 20 3.00 6.14 -12.18
CA HIS A 20 3.27 5.21 -13.27
C HIS A 20 2.02 4.44 -13.74
N ILE A 21 1.19 3.96 -12.82
CA ILE A 21 -0.08 3.29 -13.16
C ILE A 21 -1.04 4.24 -13.88
N LEU A 22 -1.13 5.49 -13.42
CA LEU A 22 -1.99 6.50 -14.06
C LEU A 22 -1.57 6.84 -15.49
N GLU A 23 -0.26 6.83 -15.76
CA GLU A 23 0.32 7.12 -17.08
C GLU A 23 0.19 5.95 -18.05
N THR A 24 0.30 4.72 -17.55
CA THR A 24 0.45 3.53 -18.41
C THR A 24 -0.80 2.67 -18.50
N THR A 25 -1.80 2.93 -17.68
CA THR A 25 -3.03 2.13 -17.64
C THR A 25 -4.29 3.01 -17.54
N ASP A 26 -5.45 2.38 -17.68
CA ASP A 26 -6.77 2.97 -17.40
C ASP A 26 -7.32 2.56 -16.02
N TRP A 27 -6.52 1.98 -15.15
CA TRP A 27 -6.95 1.39 -13.89
C TRP A 27 -7.46 2.42 -12.88
N GLU A 28 -8.43 2.00 -12.07
CA GLU A 28 -8.81 2.70 -10.84
C GLU A 28 -7.87 2.32 -9.70
N ILE A 29 -7.45 3.32 -8.93
CA ILE A 29 -6.54 3.15 -7.82
C ILE A 29 -7.26 3.49 -6.51
N ILE A 30 -7.28 2.56 -5.59
CA ILE A 30 -7.63 2.82 -4.21
C ILE A 30 -6.31 2.82 -3.43
N THR A 31 -6.01 3.90 -2.74
CA THR A 31 -4.85 3.95 -1.86
C THR A 31 -5.28 3.98 -0.40
N LEU A 32 -4.69 3.13 0.42
CA LEU A 32 -4.97 3.02 1.84
C LEU A 32 -3.74 3.40 2.64
N ASP A 33 -3.88 4.42 3.49
CA ASP A 33 -2.77 4.94 4.29
C ASP A 33 -3.27 5.45 5.64
N ARG A 34 -2.45 5.34 6.68
CA ARG A 34 -2.75 5.88 8.01
C ARG A 34 -2.32 7.34 8.18
N LEU A 35 -1.55 7.87 7.23
CA LEU A 35 -1.10 9.26 7.19
C LEU A 35 -0.34 9.69 8.44
N ASP A 36 0.56 8.85 8.91
CA ASP A 36 1.48 9.19 10.00
C ASP A 36 2.68 10.03 9.50
N TYR A 37 3.72 10.13 10.33
CA TYR A 37 4.93 10.89 10.01
C TYR A 37 5.65 10.47 8.71
N SER A 38 5.45 9.24 8.23
CA SER A 38 6.03 8.73 7.00
C SER A 38 5.12 8.92 5.77
N GLY A 39 3.81 9.03 5.99
CA GLY A 39 2.81 9.28 4.97
C GLY A 39 2.55 10.79 4.79
N ASN A 40 2.77 11.29 3.59
CA ASN A 40 2.58 12.71 3.29
C ASN A 40 1.64 12.89 2.08
N LEU A 41 0.42 13.39 2.35
CA LEU A 41 -0.57 13.67 1.30
C LEU A 41 -0.07 14.69 0.27
N ASN A 42 0.87 15.57 0.61
CA ASN A 42 1.42 16.52 -0.35
C ASN A 42 2.10 15.80 -1.52
N ARG A 43 2.71 14.62 -1.29
CA ARG A 43 3.29 13.81 -2.37
C ARG A 43 2.24 13.39 -3.40
N LEU A 44 1.08 12.94 -2.94
CA LEU A 44 -0.03 12.60 -3.82
C LEU A 44 -0.63 13.84 -4.46
N HIS A 45 -0.76 14.94 -3.72
CA HIS A 45 -1.26 16.21 -4.24
C HIS A 45 -0.36 16.73 -5.36
N ASP A 46 0.95 16.82 -5.13
CA ASP A 46 1.94 17.31 -6.10
C ASP A 46 1.97 16.43 -7.34
N LEU A 47 1.93 15.10 -7.16
CA LEU A 47 1.79 14.16 -8.27
C LEU A 47 0.52 14.45 -9.08
N MET A 48 -0.62 14.59 -8.39
CA MET A 48 -1.92 14.75 -9.05
C MET A 48 -2.04 16.08 -9.80
N ILE A 49 -1.29 17.14 -9.44
CA ILE A 49 -1.34 18.43 -10.15
C ILE A 49 -1.02 18.25 -11.65
N SER A 50 -0.11 17.35 -12.00
CA SER A 50 0.32 17.11 -13.38
C SER A 50 -0.70 16.35 -14.23
N PHE A 51 -1.74 15.78 -13.65
CA PHE A 51 -2.73 14.99 -14.38
C PHE A 51 -4.01 15.78 -14.70
N MET A 52 -4.70 15.37 -15.76
CA MET A 52 -6.01 15.89 -16.12
C MET A 52 -7.07 15.53 -15.08
N PRO A 53 -8.16 16.33 -14.94
CA PRO A 53 -9.20 16.06 -13.94
C PRO A 53 -9.81 14.66 -14.02
N GLU A 54 -9.99 14.13 -15.23
CA GLU A 54 -10.53 12.78 -15.46
C GLU A 54 -9.62 11.70 -14.90
N THR A 55 -8.30 11.85 -15.08
CA THR A 55 -7.28 10.94 -14.55
C THR A 55 -7.25 10.97 -13.02
N LYS A 56 -7.36 12.18 -12.44
CA LYS A 56 -7.41 12.35 -10.97
C LYS A 56 -8.57 11.60 -10.32
N ARG A 57 -9.72 11.54 -10.99
CA ARG A 57 -10.91 10.84 -10.47
C ARG A 57 -10.71 9.33 -10.32
N ARG A 58 -9.69 8.77 -10.95
CA ARG A 58 -9.35 7.34 -10.84
C ARG A 58 -8.63 7.00 -9.53
N VAL A 59 -8.25 8.00 -8.73
CA VAL A 59 -7.56 7.77 -7.44
C VAL A 59 -8.49 8.10 -6.30
N LYS A 60 -8.74 7.10 -5.47
CA LYS A 60 -9.47 7.22 -4.21
C LYS A 60 -8.52 7.00 -3.03
N ILE A 61 -8.55 7.89 -2.04
CA ILE A 61 -7.77 7.78 -0.82
C ILE A 61 -8.67 7.31 0.31
N VAL A 62 -8.30 6.21 0.96
CA VAL A 62 -8.98 5.66 2.13
C VAL A 62 -8.04 5.79 3.34
N HIS A 63 -8.48 6.48 4.37
CA HIS A 63 -7.72 6.61 5.62
C HIS A 63 -7.99 5.41 6.51
N HIS A 64 -6.94 4.61 6.78
CA HIS A 64 -7.03 3.47 7.69
C HIS A 64 -5.64 3.03 8.17
N ASP A 65 -5.55 2.64 9.45
CA ASP A 65 -4.36 2.00 10.01
C ASP A 65 -4.52 0.47 9.94
N LEU A 66 -3.64 -0.19 9.19
CA LEU A 66 -3.66 -1.64 9.01
C LEU A 66 -3.44 -2.45 10.30
N LYS A 67 -2.98 -1.82 11.40
CA LYS A 67 -2.97 -2.48 12.73
C LYS A 67 -4.38 -2.84 13.19
N ALA A 68 -5.38 -2.12 12.72
CA ALA A 68 -6.78 -2.44 12.94
C ALA A 68 -7.34 -3.30 11.81
N GLU A 69 -8.27 -4.17 12.14
CA GLU A 69 -8.99 -4.97 11.15
C GLU A 69 -9.75 -4.05 10.15
N LEU A 70 -9.76 -4.44 8.88
CA LEU A 70 -10.60 -3.78 7.87
C LEU A 70 -12.07 -4.15 8.14
N ASN A 71 -12.74 -3.30 8.90
CA ASN A 71 -14.14 -3.47 9.24
C ASN A 71 -15.06 -3.38 8.01
N PRO A 72 -16.35 -3.75 8.09
CA PRO A 72 -17.27 -3.74 6.94
C PRO A 72 -17.37 -2.38 6.24
N LEU A 73 -17.26 -1.26 6.97
CA LEU A 73 -17.32 0.09 6.37
C LEU A 73 -16.09 0.35 5.51
N VAL A 74 -14.89 0.07 6.02
CA VAL A 74 -13.63 0.21 5.28
C VAL A 74 -13.62 -0.72 4.06
N ARG A 75 -14.05 -1.98 4.24
CA ARG A 75 -14.18 -2.93 3.12
C ARG A 75 -15.12 -2.43 2.04
N SER A 76 -16.28 -1.90 2.42
CA SER A 76 -17.26 -1.32 1.50
C SER A 76 -16.70 -0.08 0.78
N GLU A 77 -15.90 0.71 1.49
CA GLU A 77 -15.26 1.89 0.92
C GLU A 77 -14.20 1.52 -0.11
N ILE A 78 -13.41 0.47 0.13
CA ILE A 78 -12.44 -0.07 -0.83
C ILE A 78 -13.17 -0.76 -2.00
N GLY A 79 -14.17 -1.58 -1.69
CA GLY A 79 -14.89 -2.42 -2.65
C GLY A 79 -14.05 -3.58 -3.17
N ASP A 80 -14.51 -4.21 -4.27
CA ASP A 80 -13.80 -5.31 -4.90
C ASP A 80 -12.59 -4.79 -5.69
N VAL A 81 -11.49 -5.54 -5.65
CA VAL A 81 -10.24 -5.19 -6.35
C VAL A 81 -9.66 -6.40 -7.10
N ASP A 82 -9.01 -6.13 -8.23
CA ASP A 82 -8.35 -7.14 -9.04
C ASP A 82 -6.89 -7.37 -8.60
N TYR A 83 -6.25 -6.32 -8.08
CA TYR A 83 -4.84 -6.36 -7.65
C TYR A 83 -4.68 -5.72 -6.29
N ILE A 84 -3.77 -6.26 -5.48
CA ILE A 84 -3.32 -5.64 -4.22
C ILE A 84 -1.80 -5.50 -4.28
N LEU A 85 -1.31 -4.27 -4.13
CA LEU A 85 0.11 -3.94 -4.02
C LEU A 85 0.36 -3.46 -2.58
N HIS A 86 0.91 -4.35 -1.75
CA HIS A 86 1.13 -4.07 -0.33
C HIS A 86 2.51 -3.47 -0.12
N LEU A 87 2.57 -2.13 0.03
CA LEU A 87 3.78 -1.35 0.25
C LEU A 87 3.82 -0.69 1.64
N ALA A 88 2.72 -0.74 2.38
CA ALA A 88 2.69 -0.23 3.76
C ALA A 88 3.60 -1.05 4.66
N ALA A 89 4.56 -0.41 5.29
CA ALA A 89 5.45 -1.03 6.26
C ALA A 89 6.08 0.03 7.18
N GLY A 90 6.37 -0.35 8.42
CA GLY A 90 7.34 0.36 9.24
C GLY A 90 8.73 0.08 8.70
N SER A 91 9.42 1.11 8.19
CA SER A 91 10.68 0.97 7.45
C SER A 91 11.92 1.61 8.13
N HIS A 92 11.73 2.33 9.25
CA HIS A 92 12.82 2.98 9.96
C HIS A 92 13.59 2.00 10.86
N VAL A 93 14.81 1.63 10.44
CA VAL A 93 15.64 0.64 11.14
C VAL A 93 15.95 1.05 12.58
N ASP A 94 16.42 2.28 12.79
CA ASP A 94 16.81 2.75 14.15
C ASP A 94 15.62 2.70 15.11
N ARG A 95 14.45 3.18 14.68
CA ARG A 95 13.22 3.08 15.48
C ARG A 95 12.81 1.64 15.77
N SER A 96 13.09 0.69 14.87
CA SER A 96 12.74 -0.71 15.08
C SER A 96 13.54 -1.36 16.21
N ILE A 97 14.73 -0.82 16.51
CA ILE A 97 15.56 -1.25 17.63
C ILE A 97 14.96 -0.77 18.95
N ASP A 98 14.55 0.51 19.00
CA ASP A 98 14.00 1.12 20.20
C ASP A 98 12.55 0.69 20.49
N TYR A 99 11.75 0.48 19.44
CA TYR A 99 10.32 0.20 19.53
C TYR A 99 9.90 -1.03 18.69
N PRO A 100 10.47 -2.23 18.92
CA PRO A 100 10.28 -3.40 18.07
C PRO A 100 8.80 -3.82 17.96
N MET A 101 8.01 -3.64 19.01
CA MET A 101 6.59 -4.02 19.00
C MET A 101 5.76 -3.17 18.03
N GLU A 102 6.09 -1.89 17.83
CA GLU A 102 5.43 -1.08 16.81
C GLU A 102 5.61 -1.68 15.42
N PHE A 103 6.84 -2.12 15.11
CA PHE A 103 7.16 -2.73 13.82
C PHE A 103 6.53 -4.12 13.64
N VAL A 104 6.39 -4.89 14.71
CA VAL A 104 5.61 -6.14 14.67
C VAL A 104 4.15 -5.84 14.36
N MET A 105 3.56 -4.85 15.01
CA MET A 105 2.18 -4.46 14.75
C MET A 105 2.00 -3.93 13.31
N ASP A 106 2.91 -3.11 12.83
CA ASP A 106 2.84 -2.56 11.48
C ASP A 106 3.06 -3.65 10.41
N ASN A 107 4.13 -4.44 10.55
CA ASN A 107 4.61 -5.31 9.47
C ASN A 107 4.04 -6.73 9.54
N VAL A 108 3.67 -7.22 10.71
CA VAL A 108 3.08 -8.56 10.88
C VAL A 108 1.56 -8.48 10.97
N VAL A 109 1.04 -7.74 11.95
CA VAL A 109 -0.41 -7.64 12.13
C VAL A 109 -1.05 -6.90 10.95
N GLY A 110 -0.47 -5.80 10.51
CA GLY A 110 -0.95 -5.05 9.35
C GLY A 110 -0.96 -5.89 8.07
N THR A 111 0.10 -6.68 7.84
CA THR A 111 0.13 -7.61 6.69
C THR A 111 -0.91 -8.72 6.83
N CYS A 112 -1.12 -9.26 8.02
CA CYS A 112 -2.17 -10.26 8.27
C CYS A 112 -3.55 -9.70 7.93
N ASN A 113 -3.87 -8.49 8.37
CA ASN A 113 -5.15 -7.84 8.11
C ASN A 113 -5.41 -7.62 6.61
N ILE A 114 -4.39 -7.22 5.85
CA ILE A 114 -4.55 -7.05 4.39
C ILE A 114 -4.63 -8.39 3.66
N LEU A 115 -3.97 -9.45 4.15
CA LEU A 115 -4.13 -10.80 3.61
C LEU A 115 -5.53 -11.36 3.88
N GLU A 116 -6.11 -11.10 5.05
CA GLU A 116 -7.50 -11.46 5.33
C GLU A 116 -8.48 -10.72 4.42
N PHE A 117 -8.24 -9.44 4.14
CA PHE A 117 -9.01 -8.71 3.14
C PHE A 117 -8.85 -9.34 1.75
N ALA A 118 -7.62 -9.66 1.33
CA ALA A 118 -7.33 -10.29 0.05
C ALA A 118 -8.07 -11.63 -0.13
N ARG A 119 -8.12 -12.45 0.93
CA ARG A 119 -8.82 -13.74 0.93
C ARG A 119 -10.33 -13.62 0.65
N LEU A 120 -10.92 -12.46 0.97
CA LEU A 120 -12.34 -12.19 0.77
C LEU A 120 -12.65 -11.58 -0.62
N GLN A 121 -11.64 -11.27 -1.42
CA GLN A 121 -11.85 -10.67 -2.74
C GLN A 121 -12.26 -11.72 -3.76
N PRO A 122 -13.42 -11.57 -4.42
CA PRO A 122 -13.95 -12.60 -5.32
C PRO A 122 -13.15 -12.72 -6.62
N ASN A 123 -12.52 -11.62 -7.07
CA ASN A 123 -11.89 -11.53 -8.38
C ASN A 123 -10.39 -11.15 -8.30
N LEU A 124 -9.75 -11.36 -7.14
CA LEU A 124 -8.34 -11.01 -6.97
C LEU A 124 -7.46 -11.85 -7.89
N GLU A 125 -6.75 -11.19 -8.80
CA GLU A 125 -5.82 -11.85 -9.73
C GLU A 125 -4.42 -11.97 -9.14
N ARG A 126 -3.98 -10.97 -8.37
CA ARG A 126 -2.64 -10.98 -7.78
C ARG A 126 -2.53 -10.13 -6.52
N PHE A 127 -1.82 -10.68 -5.55
CA PHE A 127 -1.30 -9.97 -4.38
C PHE A 127 0.22 -9.85 -4.51
N VAL A 128 0.74 -8.63 -4.45
CA VAL A 128 2.20 -8.36 -4.48
C VAL A 128 2.58 -7.73 -3.16
N TYR A 129 3.50 -8.35 -2.46
CA TYR A 129 4.07 -7.84 -1.21
C TYR A 129 5.48 -7.29 -1.46
N SER A 130 5.64 -5.99 -1.23
CA SER A 130 6.94 -5.34 -1.34
C SER A 130 7.77 -5.60 -0.07
N VAL A 131 8.94 -6.22 -0.24
CA VAL A 131 9.83 -6.55 0.87
C VAL A 131 11.18 -5.85 0.73
N SER A 132 11.90 -5.69 1.85
CA SER A 132 13.22 -5.08 1.86
C SER A 132 14.25 -5.93 1.10
N TYR A 133 15.11 -5.25 0.34
CA TYR A 133 16.20 -5.90 -0.38
C TYR A 133 17.22 -6.57 0.55
N THR A 134 17.37 -6.12 1.78
CA THR A 134 18.27 -6.71 2.78
C THR A 134 17.91 -8.17 3.05
N HIS A 135 16.64 -8.49 3.05
CA HIS A 135 16.14 -9.86 3.18
C HIS A 135 16.55 -10.73 1.98
N LEU A 136 16.42 -10.23 0.77
CA LEU A 136 16.83 -10.91 -0.47
C LEU A 136 18.35 -11.14 -0.49
N ARG A 137 19.14 -10.16 -0.09
CA ARG A 137 20.59 -10.26 -0.06
C ARG A 137 21.11 -11.32 0.91
N ALA A 138 20.50 -11.48 2.06
CA ALA A 138 20.82 -12.55 3.01
C ALA A 138 20.58 -13.95 2.44
N HIS A 139 19.65 -14.08 1.52
CA HIS A 139 19.35 -15.33 0.82
C HIS A 139 20.34 -15.64 -0.31
N GLU A 140 20.77 -14.62 -1.04
CA GLU A 140 21.70 -14.76 -2.16
C GLU A 140 23.14 -15.04 -1.70
N THR A 141 23.59 -14.47 -0.59
CA THR A 141 24.96 -14.64 -0.07
C THR A 141 25.24 -16.04 0.51
N ARG A 142 24.25 -16.89 0.67
CA ARG A 142 24.43 -18.28 1.12
C ARG A 142 24.73 -19.28 -0.02
N ARG A 143 24.84 -18.84 -1.24
CA ARG A 143 25.07 -19.71 -2.41
C ARG A 143 26.49 -19.67 -2.97
N TYR A 144 27.43 -19.02 -2.27
CA TYR A 144 28.84 -18.96 -2.67
C TYR A 144 29.75 -19.39 -1.54
#